data_9cbe5ff480a7d5faa75bfb5efd2d5e53
#
_entry.id   9cbe5ff480a7d5faa75bfb5efd2d5e53
#
_cell.length_a   1.000
_cell.length_b   1.000
_cell.length_c   1.000
_cell.angle_alpha   90.00
_cell.angle_beta   90.00
_cell.angle_gamma   90.00
#
_symmetry.space_group_name_H-M   'P 1'
#
loop_
_entity.id
_entity.type
_entity.pdbx_description
1 polymer ?
#
loop_
_entity_poly.entity_id
_entity_poly.type
_entity_poly.pdbx_seq_one_letter_code
_entity_poly.pdbx_strand_id
1 'polypeptide(L)'
;MKDRRVGLFGGTFDPPHFGHVAALEAAARTGRFDRLIVTVAGDPYFKNDDVDPAGLRLAMAHAAFDDLTLVEVSDIEIRREGPSYTLDTVRDFLHEADKVDLIVGADLATQLAHWKGAEELRELVDVGIVPRPGAQSAAPEGWRWYEIPMTPVDLSSTFVRHLPTATEDLEKYLPQGVIPIFEEARG
;
A
#
# COMPACT_ATOMS: atom_id res chain seq x y z
N MET A 1 -6.71 -3.83 -28.62
CA MET A 1 -7.12 -4.28 -27.28
C MET A 1 -6.68 -3.21 -26.30
N LYS A 2 -7.45 -2.94 -25.25
CA LYS A 2 -7.01 -2.02 -24.18
C LYS A 2 -5.92 -2.75 -23.38
N ASP A 3 -4.77 -2.08 -23.11
CA ASP A 3 -3.72 -2.63 -22.28
C ASP A 3 -4.27 -2.93 -20.87
N ARG A 4 -4.01 -4.12 -20.36
CA ARG A 4 -4.34 -4.49 -18.97
C ARG A 4 -3.40 -3.75 -18.03
N ARG A 5 -3.95 -2.89 -17.16
CA ARG A 5 -3.19 -2.07 -16.23
C ARG A 5 -3.49 -2.42 -14.79
N VAL A 6 -2.46 -2.75 -14.05
CA VAL A 6 -2.51 -3.05 -12.62
C VAL A 6 -1.95 -1.88 -11.83
N GLY A 7 -2.66 -1.46 -10.78
CA GLY A 7 -2.12 -0.57 -9.74
C GLY A 7 -1.58 -1.41 -8.58
N LEU A 8 -0.29 -1.28 -8.28
CA LEU A 8 0.36 -2.00 -7.18
C LEU A 8 0.49 -1.08 -5.97
N PHE A 9 -0.17 -1.42 -4.88
CA PHE A 9 -0.16 -0.69 -3.61
C PHE A 9 0.49 -1.55 -2.51
N GLY A 10 1.80 -1.40 -2.38
CA GLY A 10 2.59 -2.11 -1.38
C GLY A 10 2.59 -1.42 -0.02
N GLY A 11 2.61 -2.21 1.05
CA GLY A 11 2.69 -1.67 2.39
C GLY A 11 2.92 -2.71 3.47
N THR A 12 3.26 -2.24 4.66
CA THR A 12 3.36 -3.10 5.86
C THR A 12 1.97 -3.44 6.40
N PHE A 13 1.02 -2.48 6.32
CA PHE A 13 -0.36 -2.58 6.81
C PHE A 13 -0.45 -3.06 8.26
N ASP A 14 0.16 -2.30 9.15
CA ASP A 14 0.32 -2.62 10.56
C ASP A 14 -0.20 -1.52 11.50
N PRO A 15 -1.53 -1.37 11.66
CA PRO A 15 -2.61 -1.97 10.87
C PRO A 15 -2.93 -1.19 9.57
N PRO A 16 -3.72 -1.77 8.65
CA PRO A 16 -4.40 -1.00 7.62
C PRO A 16 -5.44 -0.08 8.26
N HIS A 17 -5.65 1.11 7.68
CA HIS A 17 -6.51 2.14 8.23
C HIS A 17 -7.29 2.88 7.14
N PHE A 18 -8.26 3.74 7.51
CA PHE A 18 -9.10 4.46 6.54
C PHE A 18 -8.32 5.32 5.54
N GLY A 19 -7.11 5.77 5.87
CA GLY A 19 -6.26 6.45 4.90
C GLY A 19 -5.83 5.55 3.73
N HIS A 20 -5.60 4.24 3.98
CA HIS A 20 -5.31 3.25 2.94
C HIS A 20 -6.57 2.93 2.12
N VAL A 21 -7.72 2.77 2.77
CA VAL A 21 -9.03 2.56 2.10
C VAL A 21 -9.31 3.72 1.15
N ALA A 22 -9.22 4.97 1.64
CA ALA A 22 -9.46 6.17 0.85
C ALA A 22 -8.52 6.28 -0.37
N ALA A 23 -7.26 5.88 -0.22
CA ALA A 23 -6.29 5.87 -1.32
C ALA A 23 -6.67 4.87 -2.41
N LEU A 24 -7.06 3.64 -2.03
CA LEU A 24 -7.50 2.60 -2.97
C LEU A 24 -8.80 2.97 -3.68
N GLU A 25 -9.79 3.50 -2.96
CA GLU A 25 -11.03 4.00 -3.55
C GLU A 25 -10.77 5.16 -4.52
N ALA A 26 -9.88 6.09 -4.17
CA ALA A 26 -9.51 7.19 -5.05
C ALA A 26 -8.81 6.66 -6.32
N ALA A 27 -7.89 5.71 -6.19
CA ALA A 27 -7.25 5.05 -7.31
C ALA A 27 -8.28 4.35 -8.23
N ALA A 28 -9.22 3.60 -7.65
CA ALA A 28 -10.30 2.95 -8.39
C ALA A 28 -11.17 3.97 -9.18
N ARG A 29 -11.52 5.09 -8.56
CA ARG A 29 -12.30 6.18 -9.19
C ARG A 29 -11.60 6.85 -10.37
N THR A 30 -10.27 6.74 -10.51
CA THR A 30 -9.56 7.26 -11.68
C THR A 30 -9.96 6.58 -12.99
N GLY A 31 -10.51 5.36 -12.93
CA GLY A 31 -10.79 4.53 -14.09
C GLY A 31 -9.54 4.10 -14.87
N ARG A 32 -8.36 4.28 -14.28
CA ARG A 32 -7.05 3.99 -14.89
C ARG A 32 -6.72 2.50 -14.84
N PHE A 33 -7.17 1.80 -13.81
CA PHE A 33 -6.80 0.43 -13.50
C PHE A 33 -7.88 -0.58 -13.84
N ASP A 34 -7.47 -1.75 -14.26
CA ASP A 34 -8.34 -2.93 -14.39
C ASP A 34 -8.35 -3.74 -13.10
N ARG A 35 -7.24 -3.70 -12.31
CA ARG A 35 -7.09 -4.31 -10.98
C ARG A 35 -6.20 -3.42 -10.10
N LEU A 36 -6.46 -3.44 -8.80
CA LEU A 36 -5.62 -2.82 -7.77
C LEU A 36 -5.12 -3.93 -6.85
N ILE A 37 -3.83 -4.15 -6.82
CA ILE A 37 -3.22 -5.21 -6.02
C ILE A 37 -2.61 -4.59 -4.77
N VAL A 38 -3.08 -5.03 -3.61
CA VAL A 38 -2.48 -4.71 -2.30
C VAL A 38 -1.49 -5.80 -1.96
N THR A 39 -0.19 -5.49 -1.85
CA THR A 39 0.83 -6.43 -1.42
C THR A 39 1.26 -6.15 0.01
N VAL A 40 1.11 -7.16 0.87
CA VAL A 40 1.56 -7.08 2.27
C VAL A 40 3.03 -7.50 2.33
N ALA A 41 3.90 -6.59 2.78
CA ALA A 41 5.32 -6.86 2.88
C ALA A 41 5.58 -8.06 3.82
N GLY A 42 6.32 -9.07 3.33
CA GLY A 42 6.69 -10.25 4.11
C GLY A 42 7.71 -9.85 5.18
N ASP A 43 8.88 -9.39 4.74
CA ASP A 43 9.94 -8.83 5.57
C ASP A 43 10.15 -7.35 5.18
N PRO A 44 9.57 -6.39 5.92
CA PRO A 44 9.69 -4.98 5.61
C PRO A 44 11.09 -4.46 5.93
N TYR A 45 11.93 -4.34 4.92
CA TYR A 45 13.34 -3.96 4.99
C TYR A 45 13.66 -2.67 5.79
N PHE A 46 12.69 -1.78 5.95
CA PHE A 46 12.89 -0.47 6.61
C PHE A 46 12.27 -0.36 8.00
N LYS A 47 11.77 -1.45 8.59
CA LYS A 47 11.13 -1.39 9.91
C LYS A 47 11.88 -2.24 10.94
N ASN A 48 12.03 -1.67 12.14
CA ASN A 48 12.59 -2.30 13.33
C ASN A 48 11.67 -3.43 13.86
N ASP A 49 12.14 -4.16 14.85
CA ASP A 49 11.56 -5.39 15.46
C ASP A 49 10.12 -5.29 16.00
N ASP A 50 9.44 -4.17 15.82
CA ASP A 50 8.12 -3.83 16.38
C ASP A 50 6.99 -3.92 15.34
N VAL A 51 7.10 -4.84 14.37
CA VAL A 51 6.10 -5.09 13.33
C VAL A 51 5.36 -6.39 13.63
N ASP A 52 4.04 -6.35 13.60
CA ASP A 52 3.20 -7.54 13.79
C ASP A 52 3.53 -8.64 12.75
N PRO A 53 3.37 -9.94 13.09
CA PRO A 53 3.64 -11.04 12.17
C PRO A 53 2.94 -10.86 10.80
N ALA A 54 3.62 -11.25 9.72
CA ALA A 54 3.13 -11.08 8.36
C ALA A 54 1.72 -11.69 8.12
N GLY A 55 1.45 -12.87 8.71
CA GLY A 55 0.12 -13.51 8.63
C GLY A 55 -0.99 -12.70 9.29
N LEU A 56 -0.69 -12.03 10.41
CA LEU A 56 -1.65 -11.16 11.09
C LEU A 56 -1.93 -9.90 10.26
N ARG A 57 -0.89 -9.27 9.71
CA ARG A 57 -1.02 -8.11 8.85
C ARG A 57 -1.79 -8.43 7.56
N LEU A 58 -1.58 -9.64 7.01
CA LEU A 58 -2.35 -10.15 5.88
C LEU A 58 -3.83 -10.31 6.22
N ALA A 59 -4.15 -10.91 7.38
CA ALA A 59 -5.53 -11.04 7.83
C ALA A 59 -6.22 -9.69 8.01
N MET A 60 -5.52 -8.71 8.60
CA MET A 60 -6.03 -7.34 8.70
C MET A 60 -6.21 -6.67 7.33
N ALA A 61 -5.30 -6.91 6.37
CA ALA A 61 -5.42 -6.38 5.01
C ALA A 61 -6.65 -6.94 4.28
N HIS A 62 -6.89 -8.25 4.38
CA HIS A 62 -8.12 -8.87 3.86
C HIS A 62 -9.37 -8.25 4.51
N ALA A 63 -9.41 -8.13 5.83
CA ALA A 63 -10.53 -7.53 6.54
C ALA A 63 -10.77 -6.05 6.18
N ALA A 64 -9.74 -5.33 5.72
CA ALA A 64 -9.85 -3.94 5.32
C ALA A 64 -10.25 -3.72 3.87
N PHE A 65 -9.86 -4.62 2.96
CA PHE A 65 -9.83 -4.31 1.52
C PHE A 65 -10.61 -5.26 0.63
N ASP A 66 -10.99 -6.48 1.05
CA ASP A 66 -11.65 -7.47 0.18
C ASP A 66 -13.00 -7.01 -0.37
N ASP A 67 -13.69 -6.11 0.33
CA ASP A 67 -14.96 -5.55 -0.13
C ASP A 67 -14.80 -4.36 -1.09
N LEU A 68 -13.57 -3.89 -1.35
CA LEU A 68 -13.34 -2.76 -2.24
C LEU A 68 -13.34 -3.19 -3.71
N THR A 69 -14.00 -2.39 -4.55
CA THR A 69 -14.09 -2.64 -5.98
C THR A 69 -12.70 -2.63 -6.64
N LEU A 70 -12.40 -3.61 -7.47
CA LEU A 70 -11.14 -3.82 -8.20
C LEU A 70 -9.94 -4.17 -7.31
N VAL A 71 -10.08 -4.24 -5.99
CA VAL A 71 -8.98 -4.51 -5.06
C VAL A 71 -8.84 -6.01 -4.83
N GLU A 72 -7.59 -6.48 -4.84
CA GLU A 72 -7.20 -7.85 -4.51
C GLU A 72 -6.01 -7.79 -3.54
N VAL A 73 -6.11 -8.47 -2.41
CA VAL A 73 -5.01 -8.61 -1.46
C VAL A 73 -4.14 -9.79 -1.86
N SER A 74 -2.82 -9.57 -1.92
CA SER A 74 -1.84 -10.57 -2.34
C SER A 74 -0.81 -10.83 -1.25
N ASP A 75 -0.53 -12.10 -1.00
CA ASP A 75 0.50 -12.61 -0.10
C ASP A 75 1.84 -12.92 -0.82
N ILE A 76 2.00 -12.45 -2.06
CA ILE A 76 3.15 -12.79 -2.91
C ILE A 76 4.49 -12.45 -2.24
N GLU A 77 4.57 -11.33 -1.53
CA GLU A 77 5.79 -10.91 -0.82
C GLU A 77 6.01 -11.73 0.47
N ILE A 78 4.93 -12.21 1.10
CA ILE A 78 5.00 -13.10 2.28
C ILE A 78 5.52 -14.48 1.88
N ARG A 79 5.08 -14.99 0.73
CA ARG A 79 5.53 -16.31 0.21
C ARG A 79 6.95 -16.29 -0.34
N ARG A 80 7.46 -15.11 -0.70
CA ARG A 80 8.83 -14.97 -1.17
C ARG A 80 9.80 -14.99 0.01
N GLU A 81 10.81 -15.85 -0.04
CA GLU A 81 11.88 -15.85 0.95
C GLU A 81 12.76 -14.60 0.85
N GLY A 82 13.12 -14.03 2.01
CA GLY A 82 13.98 -12.87 2.11
C GLY A 82 13.25 -11.51 2.03
N PRO A 83 14.01 -10.41 1.91
CA PRO A 83 13.46 -9.06 1.92
C PRO A 83 12.50 -8.78 0.77
N SER A 84 11.40 -8.08 1.06
CA SER A 84 10.42 -7.64 0.06
C SER A 84 10.93 -6.44 -0.73
N TYR A 85 11.31 -6.66 -1.98
CA TYR A 85 11.70 -5.58 -2.89
C TYR A 85 10.61 -5.33 -3.94
N THR A 86 10.17 -4.09 -4.05
CA THR A 86 9.13 -3.67 -4.99
C THR A 86 9.43 -4.03 -6.44
N LEU A 87 10.70 -3.96 -6.86
CA LEU A 87 11.11 -4.34 -8.22
C LEU A 87 10.74 -5.79 -8.55
N ASP A 88 10.97 -6.73 -7.62
CA ASP A 88 10.67 -8.14 -7.85
C ASP A 88 9.14 -8.36 -7.95
N THR A 89 8.38 -7.66 -7.12
CA THR A 89 6.92 -7.71 -7.15
C THR A 89 6.36 -7.10 -8.45
N VAL A 90 6.92 -5.99 -8.92
CA VAL A 90 6.55 -5.41 -10.23
C VAL A 90 6.82 -6.39 -11.37
N ARG A 91 7.97 -7.06 -11.37
CA ARG A 91 8.31 -8.07 -12.39
C ARG A 91 7.31 -9.22 -12.42
N ASP A 92 6.89 -9.72 -11.25
CA ASP A 92 5.89 -10.79 -11.16
C ASP A 92 4.57 -10.34 -11.81
N PHE A 93 4.07 -9.15 -11.50
CA PHE A 93 2.81 -8.66 -12.09
C PHE A 93 2.91 -8.27 -13.56
N LEU A 94 4.09 -7.95 -14.09
CA LEU A 94 4.31 -7.74 -15.53
C LEU A 94 4.17 -9.03 -16.36
N HIS A 95 4.17 -10.21 -15.74
CA HIS A 95 3.79 -11.46 -16.42
C HIS A 95 2.28 -11.59 -16.64
N GLU A 96 1.47 -10.86 -15.88
CA GLU A 96 0.00 -10.93 -15.91
C GLU A 96 -0.66 -9.67 -16.51
N ALA A 97 0.06 -8.56 -16.57
CA ALA A 97 -0.44 -7.26 -17.03
C ALA A 97 0.51 -6.63 -18.05
N ASP A 98 -0.05 -5.79 -18.92
CA ASP A 98 0.74 -5.07 -19.92
C ASP A 98 1.43 -3.83 -19.31
N LYS A 99 0.87 -3.31 -18.20
CA LYS A 99 1.40 -2.17 -17.44
C LYS A 99 1.16 -2.32 -15.96
N VAL A 100 2.15 -1.94 -15.17
CA VAL A 100 2.07 -1.82 -13.71
C VAL A 100 2.34 -0.37 -13.33
N ASP A 101 1.42 0.24 -12.59
CA ASP A 101 1.64 1.52 -11.96
C ASP A 101 1.90 1.28 -10.46
N LEU A 102 2.91 1.91 -9.91
CA LEU A 102 3.21 1.86 -8.49
C LEU A 102 2.43 2.97 -7.75
N ILE A 103 1.61 2.62 -6.79
CA ILE A 103 0.85 3.57 -5.97
C ILE A 103 1.56 3.74 -4.63
N VAL A 104 1.99 4.98 -4.32
CA VAL A 104 2.74 5.30 -3.10
C VAL A 104 2.27 6.60 -2.46
N GLY A 105 2.44 6.74 -1.16
CA GLY A 105 2.25 8.03 -0.48
C GLY A 105 3.32 9.06 -0.88
N ALA A 106 2.97 10.34 -0.83
CA ALA A 106 3.87 11.45 -1.20
C ALA A 106 5.18 11.45 -0.39
N ASP A 107 5.14 10.97 0.86
CA ASP A 107 6.29 10.81 1.74
C ASP A 107 7.30 9.75 1.24
N LEU A 108 6.81 8.66 0.66
CA LEU A 108 7.63 7.60 0.07
C LEU A 108 8.06 7.92 -1.37
N ALA A 109 7.24 8.64 -2.12
CA ALA A 109 7.52 8.98 -3.52
C ALA A 109 8.86 9.68 -3.69
N THR A 110 9.23 10.59 -2.78
CA THR A 110 10.52 11.31 -2.80
C THR A 110 11.73 10.40 -2.57
N GLN A 111 11.53 9.20 -2.03
CA GLN A 111 12.58 8.24 -1.71
C GLN A 111 12.81 7.17 -2.79
N LEU A 112 12.01 7.16 -3.85
CA LEU A 112 12.05 6.13 -4.91
C LEU A 112 13.43 5.94 -5.53
N ALA A 113 14.24 7.00 -5.64
CA ALA A 113 15.61 6.93 -6.16
C ALA A 113 16.56 6.08 -5.30
N HIS A 114 16.22 5.85 -4.02
CA HIS A 114 17.00 5.05 -3.08
C HIS A 114 16.54 3.59 -2.98
N TRP A 115 15.44 3.24 -3.67
CA TRP A 115 14.93 1.88 -3.63
C TRP A 115 15.84 0.93 -4.39
N LYS A 116 15.88 -0.34 -3.97
CA LYS A 116 16.67 -1.35 -4.67
C LYS A 116 16.19 -1.52 -6.10
N GLY A 117 17.11 -1.37 -7.06
CA GLY A 117 16.80 -1.45 -8.49
C GLY A 117 16.02 -0.26 -9.03
N ALA A 118 16.15 0.93 -8.40
CA ALA A 118 15.41 2.15 -8.75
C ALA A 118 15.53 2.53 -10.24
N GLU A 119 16.69 2.34 -10.87
CA GLU A 119 16.89 2.64 -12.30
C GLU A 119 15.99 1.77 -13.18
N GLU A 120 15.95 0.48 -12.93
CA GLU A 120 15.09 -0.44 -13.67
C GLU A 120 13.61 -0.20 -13.33
N LEU A 121 13.28 -0.01 -12.04
CA LEU A 121 11.92 0.26 -11.61
C LEU A 121 11.33 1.50 -12.30
N ARG A 122 12.13 2.57 -12.45
CA ARG A 122 11.75 3.80 -13.15
C ARG A 122 11.35 3.57 -14.61
N GLU A 123 12.01 2.64 -15.29
CA GLU A 123 11.69 2.31 -16.69
C GLU A 123 10.40 1.46 -16.81
N LEU A 124 10.12 0.64 -15.78
CA LEU A 124 9.02 -0.32 -15.80
C LEU A 124 7.67 0.26 -15.39
N VAL A 125 7.63 1.27 -14.51
CA VAL A 125 6.39 1.75 -13.91
C VAL A 125 6.10 3.23 -14.16
N ASP A 126 4.81 3.59 -14.14
CA ASP A 126 4.36 4.94 -13.81
C ASP A 126 4.05 4.99 -12.30
N VAL A 127 4.19 6.16 -11.66
CA VAL A 127 3.96 6.31 -10.22
C VAL A 127 2.71 7.14 -9.96
N GLY A 128 1.72 6.54 -9.34
CA GLY A 128 0.55 7.22 -8.77
C GLY A 128 0.86 7.68 -7.35
N ILE A 129 0.89 8.98 -7.13
CA ILE A 129 1.20 9.56 -5.82
C ILE A 129 -0.08 9.87 -5.06
N VAL A 130 -0.23 9.25 -3.88
CA VAL A 130 -1.29 9.55 -2.92
C VAL A 130 -0.88 10.78 -2.10
N PRO A 131 -1.62 11.90 -2.16
CA PRO A 131 -1.26 13.11 -1.43
C PRO A 131 -1.31 12.88 0.09
N ARG A 132 -0.39 13.52 0.81
CA ARG A 132 -0.30 13.49 2.27
C ARG A 132 -0.28 14.91 2.82
N PRO A 133 -0.90 15.19 3.99
CA PRO A 133 -0.83 16.50 4.62
C PRO A 133 0.63 16.91 4.86
N GLY A 134 0.99 18.12 4.45
CA GLY A 134 2.33 18.66 4.64
C GLY A 134 3.43 18.11 3.72
N ALA A 135 3.14 17.13 2.87
CA ALA A 135 4.07 16.60 1.88
C ALA A 135 3.71 17.09 0.46
N GLN A 136 4.72 17.41 -0.32
CA GLN A 136 4.53 17.75 -1.73
C GLN A 136 4.44 16.45 -2.55
N SER A 137 3.41 16.34 -3.40
CA SER A 137 3.33 15.26 -4.38
C SER A 137 4.38 15.47 -5.45
N ALA A 138 5.48 14.75 -5.38
CA ALA A 138 6.56 14.77 -6.36
C ALA A 138 7.32 13.45 -6.34
N ALA A 139 7.80 13.01 -7.50
CA ALA A 139 8.76 11.93 -7.63
C ALA A 139 10.14 12.48 -8.01
N PRO A 140 11.24 11.73 -7.81
CA PRO A 140 12.56 12.14 -8.23
C PRO A 140 12.64 12.40 -9.74
N GLU A 141 13.65 13.17 -10.16
CA GLU A 141 13.86 13.48 -11.57
C GLU A 141 13.96 12.20 -12.44
N GLY A 142 13.33 12.25 -13.60
CA GLY A 142 13.29 11.14 -14.56
C GLY A 142 12.19 10.10 -14.32
N TRP A 143 11.45 10.18 -13.20
CA TRP A 143 10.30 9.30 -12.97
C TRP A 143 9.05 9.83 -13.66
N ARG A 144 8.28 8.95 -14.30
CA ARG A 144 6.92 9.26 -14.80
C ARG A 144 5.95 9.14 -13.62
N TRP A 145 5.21 10.21 -13.34
CA TRP A 145 4.28 10.20 -12.20
C TRP A 145 3.02 11.03 -12.45
N TYR A 146 2.00 10.80 -11.65
CA TYR A 146 0.75 11.56 -11.61
C TYR A 146 0.20 11.53 -10.17
N GLU A 147 -0.62 12.50 -9.81
CA GLU A 147 -1.28 12.51 -8.50
C GLU A 147 -2.60 11.74 -8.55
N ILE A 148 -2.87 10.94 -7.52
CA ILE A 148 -4.18 10.32 -7.28
C ILE A 148 -5.09 11.41 -6.70
N PRO A 149 -6.20 11.79 -7.38
CA PRO A 149 -7.03 12.90 -6.95
C PRO A 149 -7.87 12.54 -5.72
N MET A 150 -7.43 12.95 -4.55
CA MET A 150 -8.13 12.78 -3.28
C MET A 150 -7.79 13.87 -2.28
N THR A 151 -8.68 14.08 -1.30
CA THR A 151 -8.35 14.89 -0.13
C THR A 151 -7.32 14.16 0.73
N PRO A 152 -6.20 14.78 1.09
CA PRO A 152 -5.21 14.16 1.98
C PRO A 152 -5.81 13.74 3.32
N VAL A 153 -5.48 12.53 3.77
CA VAL A 153 -5.92 11.98 5.05
C VAL A 153 -4.74 11.97 6.01
N ASP A 154 -4.89 12.67 7.16
CA ASP A 154 -3.89 12.70 8.21
C ASP A 154 -4.04 11.49 9.14
N LEU A 155 -3.54 10.35 8.69
CA LEU A 155 -3.62 9.10 9.42
C LEU A 155 -2.44 8.20 9.07
N SER A 156 -1.84 7.58 10.09
CA SER A 156 -0.76 6.62 9.92
C SER A 156 -0.94 5.39 10.83
N SER A 157 -0.41 4.24 10.40
CA SER A 157 -0.40 3.03 11.22
C SER A 157 0.33 3.24 12.56
N THR A 158 1.40 4.04 12.56
CA THR A 158 2.13 4.39 13.79
C THR A 158 1.24 5.15 14.77
N PHE A 159 0.46 6.12 14.30
CA PHE A 159 -0.50 6.83 15.15
C PHE A 159 -1.51 5.85 15.75
N VAL A 160 -2.10 4.97 14.94
CA VAL A 160 -3.11 4.00 15.41
C VAL A 160 -2.54 3.04 16.45
N ARG A 161 -1.30 2.56 16.28
CA ARG A 161 -0.67 1.67 17.27
C ARG A 161 -0.46 2.31 18.66
N HIS A 162 -0.38 3.62 18.74
CA HIS A 162 -0.24 4.35 19.99
C HIS A 162 -1.58 4.77 20.62
N LEU A 163 -2.71 4.48 19.98
CA LEU A 163 -4.02 4.73 20.58
C LEU A 163 -4.30 3.74 21.71
N PRO A 164 -5.06 4.16 22.74
CA PRO A 164 -5.64 3.22 23.70
C PRO A 164 -6.50 2.18 22.96
N THR A 165 -6.46 0.94 23.41
CA THR A 165 -7.21 -0.18 22.82
C THR A 165 -8.72 -0.15 23.12
N ALA A 166 -9.29 1.01 23.47
CA ALA A 166 -10.73 1.13 23.65
C ALA A 166 -11.43 1.18 22.28
N THR A 167 -12.29 0.23 22.01
CA THR A 167 -12.98 0.00 20.72
C THR A 167 -13.64 1.26 20.12
N GLU A 168 -14.24 2.12 20.96
CA GLU A 168 -14.91 3.36 20.51
C GLU A 168 -13.99 4.36 19.81
N ASP A 169 -12.69 4.35 20.11
CA ASP A 169 -11.73 5.22 19.45
C ASP A 169 -11.19 4.59 18.16
N LEU A 170 -11.05 3.26 18.09
CA LEU A 170 -10.54 2.57 16.91
C LEU A 170 -11.49 2.66 15.71
N GLU A 171 -12.80 2.69 15.92
CA GLU A 171 -13.80 2.83 14.85
C GLU A 171 -13.66 4.12 14.02
N LYS A 172 -12.99 5.13 14.55
CA LYS A 172 -12.69 6.37 13.80
C LYS A 172 -11.55 6.23 12.81
N TYR A 173 -10.71 5.21 12.98
CA TYR A 173 -9.45 5.08 12.26
C TYR A 173 -9.35 3.78 11.45
N LEU A 174 -10.00 2.70 11.94
CA LEU A 174 -9.90 1.37 11.37
C LEU A 174 -11.24 0.90 10.78
N PRO A 175 -11.19 0.19 9.62
CA PRO A 175 -12.33 -0.58 9.15
C PRO A 175 -12.83 -1.55 10.23
N GLN A 176 -14.12 -1.74 10.31
CA GLN A 176 -14.76 -2.54 11.37
C GLN A 176 -14.20 -3.97 11.46
N GLY A 177 -13.92 -4.61 10.32
CA GLY A 177 -13.36 -5.96 10.28
C GLY A 177 -11.91 -6.06 10.78
N VAL A 178 -11.16 -4.95 10.81
CA VAL A 178 -9.77 -4.91 11.30
C VAL A 178 -9.72 -4.88 12.83
N ILE A 179 -10.69 -4.22 13.47
CA ILE A 179 -10.66 -3.95 14.91
C ILE A 179 -10.46 -5.22 15.75
N PRO A 180 -11.28 -6.29 15.62
CA PRO A 180 -11.13 -7.48 16.45
C PRO A 180 -9.77 -8.16 16.28
N ILE A 181 -9.20 -8.17 15.05
CA ILE A 181 -7.89 -8.76 14.77
C ILE A 181 -6.78 -7.94 15.44
N PHE A 182 -6.90 -6.61 15.36
CA PHE A 182 -5.95 -5.68 15.93
C PHE A 182 -5.95 -5.69 17.45
N GLU A 183 -7.13 -5.83 18.09
CA GLU A 183 -7.27 -5.94 19.56
C GLU A 183 -6.71 -7.26 20.09
N GLU A 184 -7.00 -8.39 19.43
CA GLU A 184 -6.47 -9.70 19.82
C GLU A 184 -4.94 -9.74 19.82
N ALA A 185 -4.31 -9.05 18.89
CA ALA A 185 -2.85 -8.95 18.81
C ALA A 185 -2.19 -8.18 19.97
N ARG A 186 -2.97 -7.40 20.72
CA ARG A 186 -2.50 -6.49 21.79
C ARG A 186 -3.01 -6.84 23.18
N GLY A 187 -3.86 -7.84 23.31
CA GLY A 187 -4.37 -8.38 24.58
C GLY A 187 -3.48 -9.46 25.12
#